data_9b7a0d979dbd89ede3fa691280cd8db2
#
_entry.id   9b7a0d979dbd89ede3fa691280cd8db2
#
_cell.length_a   1.000
_cell.length_b   1.000
_cell.length_c   1.000
_cell.angle_alpha   90.00
_cell.angle_beta   90.00
_cell.angle_gamma   90.00
#
_symmetry.space_group_name_H-M   'P 1'
#
loop_
_entity.id
_entity.type
_entity.pdbx_description
1 polymer ?
#
loop_
_entity_poly.entity_id
_entity_poly.type
_entity_poly.pdbx_seq_one_letter_code
_entity_poly.pdbx_strand_id
1 'polypeptide(L)'
;ANPQIAGQILEAHGEDRGEGRRLYRFPVVFPTDHWQTVMPHELAAWGTHEKHFWSQYSADGRVRHCMTHAPVPVDDTGRRTIRLFGGRKTVVRDANGGVCEPESCHEYQQRQCNLSGRFLFFIPGIRSISAFELHTNSFYAMNAAIRKFETVGFLRGGRISGFLDRQRTPFYLTKTLMEVRARLRSVRAVSYAIEAPPVDEERRFLPHSGTAAWVNSEAT
;
A
#
# COMPACT_ATOMS: atom_id res chain seq x y z
N ALA A 1 -2.35 18.04 -5.92
CA ALA A 1 -3.19 17.30 -6.89
C ALA A 1 -3.56 18.25 -8.03
N ASN A 2 -3.58 17.76 -9.27
CA ASN A 2 -4.00 18.57 -10.42
C ASN A 2 -5.53 18.73 -10.38
N PRO A 3 -6.08 19.97 -10.28
CA PRO A 3 -7.52 20.21 -10.16
C PRO A 3 -8.32 19.66 -11.35
N GLN A 4 -7.76 19.71 -12.56
CA GLN A 4 -8.41 19.20 -13.76
C GLN A 4 -8.60 17.66 -13.70
N ILE A 5 -7.56 16.93 -13.28
CA ILE A 5 -7.64 15.48 -13.10
C ILE A 5 -8.62 15.14 -11.98
N ALA A 6 -8.61 15.89 -10.87
CA ALA A 6 -9.56 15.68 -9.79
C ALA A 6 -11.01 15.89 -10.25
N GLY A 7 -11.26 16.92 -11.08
CA GLY A 7 -12.57 17.16 -11.72
C GLY A 7 -13.01 16.00 -12.60
N GLN A 8 -12.14 15.51 -13.48
CA GLN A 8 -12.43 14.36 -14.35
C GLN A 8 -12.76 13.07 -13.55
N ILE A 9 -12.03 12.82 -12.46
CA ILE A 9 -12.29 11.66 -11.60
C ILE A 9 -13.66 11.78 -10.93
N LEU A 10 -14.00 12.97 -10.40
CA LEU A 10 -15.30 13.22 -9.78
C LEU A 10 -16.43 13.17 -10.79
N GLU A 11 -16.22 13.64 -12.01
CA GLU A 11 -17.21 13.56 -13.08
C GLU A 11 -17.48 12.11 -13.50
N ALA A 12 -16.42 11.29 -13.65
CA ALA A 12 -16.54 9.92 -14.10
C ALA A 12 -17.06 8.95 -13.01
N HIS A 13 -16.67 9.17 -11.75
CA HIS A 13 -16.87 8.18 -10.67
C HIS A 13 -17.48 8.76 -9.39
N GLY A 14 -17.81 10.05 -9.37
CA GLY A 14 -18.40 10.69 -8.20
C GLY A 14 -19.87 10.33 -8.05
N GLU A 15 -20.29 10.04 -6.81
CA GLU A 15 -21.69 9.84 -6.41
C GLU A 15 -22.11 10.96 -5.47
N ASP A 16 -23.35 11.45 -5.62
CA ASP A 16 -23.97 12.36 -4.66
C ASP A 16 -24.88 11.56 -3.73
N ARG A 17 -24.55 11.58 -2.45
CA ARG A 17 -25.33 10.91 -1.38
C ARG A 17 -25.94 11.94 -0.41
N GLY A 18 -26.19 13.17 -0.88
CA GLY A 18 -26.82 14.23 -0.11
C GLY A 18 -25.86 15.28 0.47
N GLU A 19 -24.54 15.08 0.30
CA GLU A 19 -23.51 16.04 0.78
C GLU A 19 -22.61 16.56 -0.36
N GLY A 20 -23.11 16.52 -1.59
CA GLY A 20 -22.34 16.84 -2.80
C GLY A 20 -21.58 15.63 -3.35
N ARG A 21 -21.05 15.81 -4.54
CA ARG A 21 -20.42 14.71 -5.30
C ARG A 21 -19.07 14.33 -4.69
N ARG A 22 -18.93 13.06 -4.30
CA ARG A 22 -17.73 12.49 -3.66
C ARG A 22 -17.41 11.12 -4.23
N LEU A 23 -16.15 10.68 -4.06
CA LEU A 23 -15.70 9.34 -4.43
C LEU A 23 -16.01 8.36 -3.29
N TYR A 24 -16.87 7.38 -3.55
CA TYR A 24 -17.17 6.29 -2.62
C TYR A 24 -16.65 4.94 -3.13
N ARG A 25 -16.78 4.66 -4.42
CA ARG A 25 -16.30 3.46 -5.07
C ARG A 25 -15.86 3.81 -6.48
N PHE A 26 -14.62 3.45 -6.85
CA PHE A 26 -14.10 3.73 -8.18
C PHE A 26 -13.13 2.62 -8.63
N PRO A 27 -13.02 2.39 -9.96
CA PRO A 27 -12.16 1.37 -10.50
C PRO A 27 -10.70 1.74 -10.36
N VAL A 28 -9.85 0.74 -10.05
CA VAL A 28 -8.39 0.90 -9.98
C VAL A 28 -7.69 -0.29 -10.61
N VAL A 29 -6.50 -0.04 -11.14
CA VAL A 29 -5.56 -1.08 -11.58
C VAL A 29 -4.20 -0.82 -10.94
N PHE A 30 -3.51 -1.88 -10.58
CA PHE A 30 -2.21 -1.79 -9.93
C PHE A 30 -1.07 -1.89 -10.95
N PRO A 31 0.04 -1.14 -10.73
CA PRO A 31 1.13 -1.04 -11.69
C PRO A 31 2.05 -2.27 -11.73
N THR A 32 2.09 -3.08 -10.69
CA THR A 32 3.02 -4.20 -10.54
C THR A 32 2.37 -5.35 -9.78
N ASP A 33 2.95 -6.55 -9.89
CA ASP A 33 2.50 -7.76 -9.20
C ASP A 33 3.03 -7.86 -7.76
N HIS A 34 3.96 -7.00 -7.38
CA HIS A 34 4.49 -6.93 -6.02
C HIS A 34 3.63 -6.03 -5.14
N TRP A 35 2.81 -6.63 -4.28
CA TRP A 35 1.89 -5.87 -3.43
C TRP A 35 2.63 -4.92 -2.47
N GLN A 36 3.86 -5.22 -2.05
CA GLN A 36 4.68 -4.35 -1.22
C GLN A 36 5.02 -3.02 -1.93
N THR A 37 5.17 -3.07 -3.26
CA THR A 37 5.37 -1.87 -4.08
C THR A 37 4.08 -1.11 -4.30
N VAL A 38 2.97 -1.82 -4.43
CA VAL A 38 1.63 -1.25 -4.64
C VAL A 38 1.09 -0.62 -3.36
N MET A 39 1.45 -1.19 -2.23
CA MET A 39 1.04 -0.71 -0.90
C MET A 39 2.25 -0.59 0.02
N PRO A 40 3.18 0.35 -0.28
CA PRO A 40 4.29 0.62 0.63
C PRO A 40 3.75 1.14 1.96
N HIS A 41 4.29 0.60 3.04
CA HIS A 41 3.91 0.96 4.39
C HIS A 41 5.11 0.92 5.33
N GLU A 42 5.04 1.75 6.33
CA GLU A 42 6.09 1.89 7.34
C GLU A 42 5.48 2.26 8.69
N LEU A 43 6.22 2.04 9.75
CA LEU A 43 6.00 2.72 11.02
C LEU A 43 6.82 4.00 10.98
N ALA A 44 6.23 5.15 11.28
CA ALA A 44 6.93 6.42 11.19
C ALA A 44 6.50 7.39 12.29
N ALA A 45 7.47 8.14 12.77
CA ALA A 45 7.26 9.31 13.63
C ALA A 45 7.44 10.56 12.78
N TRP A 46 6.37 11.33 12.66
CA TRP A 46 6.35 12.55 11.89
C TRP A 46 6.49 13.79 12.76
N GLY A 47 7.40 14.67 12.38
CA GLY A 47 7.40 16.06 12.83
C GLY A 47 6.49 16.93 11.94
N THR A 48 6.59 18.23 12.09
CA THR A 48 5.78 19.18 11.33
C THR A 48 6.06 19.13 9.83
N HIS A 49 7.30 18.90 9.42
CA HIS A 49 7.72 18.98 8.02
C HIS A 49 8.43 17.73 7.49
N GLU A 50 8.97 16.90 8.37
CA GLU A 50 9.74 15.71 7.99
C GLU A 50 9.51 14.56 8.97
N LYS A 51 9.88 13.36 8.52
CA LYS A 51 9.97 12.19 9.40
C LYS A 51 11.18 12.32 10.32
N HIS A 52 10.97 12.08 11.60
CA HIS A 52 12.07 12.00 12.57
C HIS A 52 12.76 10.65 12.47
N PHE A 53 11.97 9.58 12.45
CA PHE A 53 12.42 8.21 12.26
C PHE A 53 11.32 7.35 11.64
N TRP A 54 11.71 6.25 11.03
CA TRP A 54 10.76 5.33 10.36
C TRP A 54 11.32 3.92 10.30
N SER A 55 10.44 2.95 10.04
CA SER A 55 10.85 1.57 9.81
C SER A 55 11.19 1.34 8.34
N GLN A 56 12.21 0.54 8.09
CA GLN A 56 12.58 0.09 6.75
C GLN A 56 13.06 -1.36 6.82
N TYR A 57 12.59 -2.18 5.89
CA TYR A 57 13.09 -3.54 5.78
C TYR A 57 14.48 -3.57 5.14
N SER A 58 15.31 -4.51 5.59
CA SER A 58 16.54 -4.90 4.91
C SER A 58 16.25 -5.37 3.48
N ALA A 59 17.26 -5.40 2.62
CA ALA A 59 17.08 -5.76 1.21
C ALA A 59 16.53 -7.19 1.01
N ASP A 60 16.81 -8.09 1.96
CA ASP A 60 16.28 -9.46 1.99
C ASP A 60 14.90 -9.58 2.65
N GLY A 61 14.34 -8.47 3.15
CA GLY A 61 13.03 -8.42 3.79
C GLY A 61 12.94 -9.07 5.18
N ARG A 62 14.04 -9.55 5.75
CA ARG A 62 14.04 -10.34 6.98
C ARG A 62 14.07 -9.50 8.24
N VAL A 63 14.79 -8.39 8.21
CA VAL A 63 14.96 -7.52 9.36
C VAL A 63 14.34 -6.18 9.08
N ARG A 64 13.58 -5.66 10.03
CA ARG A 64 13.03 -4.31 9.97
C ARG A 64 13.88 -3.41 10.86
N HIS A 65 14.54 -2.43 10.26
CA HIS A 65 15.38 -1.46 10.94
C HIS A 65 14.61 -0.20 11.30
N CYS A 66 14.98 0.42 12.42
CA CYS A 66 14.57 1.78 12.73
C CYS A 66 15.57 2.75 12.10
N MET A 67 15.11 3.59 11.19
CA MET A 67 15.93 4.51 10.39
C MET A 67 15.73 5.95 10.85
N THR A 68 16.76 6.75 10.70
CA THR A 68 16.69 8.20 10.89
C THR A 68 17.58 8.91 9.86
N HIS A 69 17.45 10.23 9.79
CA HIS A 69 18.39 11.05 9.04
C HIS A 69 19.69 11.22 9.80
N ALA A 70 20.81 11.02 9.12
CA ALA A 70 22.12 11.33 9.67
C ALA A 70 22.17 12.82 10.09
N PRO A 71 22.91 13.14 11.16
CA PRO A 71 23.18 14.52 11.50
C PRO A 71 23.77 15.26 10.28
N VAL A 72 23.38 16.52 10.11
CA VAL A 72 23.96 17.35 9.05
C VAL A 72 25.40 17.67 9.46
N PRO A 73 26.41 17.33 8.65
CA PRO A 73 27.79 17.66 8.94
C PRO A 73 27.96 19.18 9.16
N VAL A 74 28.76 19.52 10.10
CA VAL A 74 29.15 20.92 10.38
C VAL A 74 30.60 21.05 10.03
N ASP A 75 30.98 22.13 9.36
CA ASP A 75 32.37 22.47 9.04
C ASP A 75 33.09 23.00 10.30
N ASP A 76 34.40 23.20 10.19
CA ASP A 76 35.24 23.72 11.28
C ASP A 76 34.84 25.12 11.76
N THR A 77 33.98 25.81 10.98
CA THR A 77 33.45 27.14 11.33
C THR A 77 32.05 27.07 11.96
N GLY A 78 31.51 25.86 12.19
CA GLY A 78 30.19 25.63 12.76
C GLY A 78 29.05 25.81 11.75
N ARG A 79 29.34 25.94 10.46
CA ARG A 79 28.31 26.07 9.43
C ARG A 79 27.83 24.69 8.97
N ARG A 80 26.53 24.55 8.75
CA ARG A 80 25.93 23.31 8.23
C ARG A 80 26.31 23.14 6.76
N THR A 81 26.86 21.97 6.42
CA THR A 81 27.18 21.62 5.05
C THR A 81 25.88 21.25 4.32
N ILE A 82 25.49 22.03 3.31
CA ILE A 82 24.33 21.73 2.48
C ILE A 82 24.76 20.81 1.35
N ARG A 83 24.10 19.65 1.25
CA ARG A 83 24.25 18.78 0.07
C ARG A 83 23.32 19.29 -1.03
N LEU A 84 23.87 19.65 -2.17
CA LEU A 84 23.13 20.13 -3.33
C LEU A 84 22.31 19.03 -4.00
N PHE A 85 22.76 17.77 -3.90
CA PHE A 85 22.11 16.60 -4.52
C PHE A 85 22.03 15.43 -3.55
N GLY A 86 20.95 14.60 -3.67
CA GLY A 86 20.80 13.34 -2.95
C GLY A 86 20.18 13.42 -1.55
N GLY A 87 19.76 14.59 -1.10
CA GLY A 87 19.09 14.76 0.20
C GLY A 87 19.96 14.41 1.41
N ARG A 88 19.33 14.24 2.58
CA ARG A 88 20.01 13.82 3.82
C ARG A 88 20.31 12.32 3.76
N LYS A 89 21.51 11.93 4.18
CA LYS A 89 21.87 10.52 4.34
C LYS A 89 20.98 9.90 5.42
N THR A 90 20.52 8.69 5.18
CA THR A 90 19.78 7.89 6.16
C THR A 90 20.71 6.88 6.83
N VAL A 91 20.50 6.66 8.11
CA VAL A 91 21.27 5.71 8.92
C VAL A 91 20.35 4.91 9.81
N VAL A 92 20.80 3.75 10.23
CA VAL A 92 20.11 2.97 11.25
C VAL A 92 20.20 3.76 12.57
N ARG A 93 19.08 3.85 13.27
CA ARG A 93 18.99 4.52 14.56
C ARG A 93 19.46 3.56 15.66
N ASP A 94 20.27 4.03 16.58
CA ASP A 94 20.83 3.20 17.66
C ASP A 94 19.77 2.76 18.70
N ALA A 95 18.61 3.42 18.76
CA ALA A 95 17.53 3.02 19.63
C ALA A 95 17.10 1.57 19.37
N ASN A 96 16.89 0.80 20.40
CA ASN A 96 16.51 -0.63 20.35
C ASN A 96 17.50 -1.50 19.54
N GLY A 97 18.79 -1.17 19.55
CA GLY A 97 19.80 -1.89 18.78
C GLY A 97 19.64 -1.81 17.26
N GLY A 98 18.94 -0.77 16.78
CA GLY A 98 18.69 -0.57 15.35
C GLY A 98 17.57 -1.42 14.76
N VAL A 99 16.95 -2.29 15.55
CA VAL A 99 15.84 -3.14 15.10
C VAL A 99 14.49 -2.47 15.44
N CYS A 100 13.57 -2.54 14.51
CA CYS A 100 12.22 -2.01 14.70
C CYS A 100 11.26 -3.12 15.14
N GLU A 101 11.07 -3.24 16.46
CA GLU A 101 10.12 -4.14 17.08
C GLU A 101 9.04 -3.33 17.81
N PRO A 102 7.85 -3.15 17.23
CA PRO A 102 6.82 -2.29 17.82
C PRO A 102 6.36 -2.75 19.19
N GLU A 103 6.35 -4.06 19.42
CA GLU A 103 5.86 -4.67 20.67
C GLU A 103 6.72 -4.29 21.89
N SER A 104 8.03 -4.13 21.68
CA SER A 104 8.99 -3.74 22.69
C SER A 104 9.37 -2.25 22.63
N CYS A 105 8.96 -1.53 21.60
CA CYS A 105 9.36 -0.15 21.35
C CYS A 105 8.56 0.85 22.20
N HIS A 106 9.24 1.59 23.04
CA HIS A 106 8.63 2.60 23.89
C HIS A 106 7.92 3.72 23.12
N GLU A 107 8.55 4.22 22.05
CA GLU A 107 7.96 5.29 21.23
C GLU A 107 6.69 4.81 20.50
N TYR A 108 6.64 3.54 20.09
CA TYR A 108 5.42 2.96 19.51
C TYR A 108 4.32 2.82 20.55
N GLN A 109 4.63 2.36 21.74
CA GLN A 109 3.67 2.25 22.85
C GLN A 109 3.12 3.62 23.28
N GLN A 110 3.95 4.65 23.22
CA GLN A 110 3.54 6.03 23.48
C GLN A 110 2.85 6.71 22.29
N ARG A 111 2.62 6.01 21.19
CA ARG A 111 1.99 6.53 19.96
C ARG A 111 2.76 7.68 19.29
N GLN A 112 4.05 7.77 19.52
CA GLN A 112 4.91 8.71 18.80
C GLN A 112 5.24 8.18 17.41
N CYS A 113 5.28 6.85 17.23
CA CYS A 113 5.47 6.16 15.97
C CYS A 113 4.16 5.49 15.58
N ASN A 114 3.66 5.78 14.40
CA ASN A 114 2.38 5.30 13.91
C ASN A 114 2.53 4.61 12.55
N LEU A 115 1.61 3.69 12.25
CA LEU A 115 1.52 3.06 10.96
C LEU A 115 1.11 4.09 9.91
N SER A 116 1.87 4.15 8.84
CA SER A 116 1.60 4.97 7.66
C SER A 116 1.75 4.12 6.41
N GLY A 117 0.76 4.14 5.56
CA GLY A 117 0.78 3.42 4.29
C GLY A 117 0.09 4.22 3.20
N ARG A 118 0.28 3.77 1.97
CA ARG A 118 -0.37 4.36 0.80
C ARG A 118 -0.65 3.29 -0.23
N PHE A 119 -1.74 3.45 -0.96
CA PHE A 119 -2.04 2.66 -2.15
C PHE A 119 -1.58 3.42 -3.38
N LEU A 120 -0.84 2.74 -4.26
CA LEU A 120 -0.41 3.24 -5.57
C LEU A 120 -1.22 2.55 -6.66
N PHE A 121 -1.94 3.31 -7.46
CA PHE A 121 -2.84 2.76 -8.47
C PHE A 121 -3.04 3.71 -9.65
N PHE A 122 -3.58 3.18 -10.73
CA PHE A 122 -4.12 3.97 -11.84
C PHE A 122 -5.64 3.84 -11.87
N ILE A 123 -6.32 4.87 -12.35
CA ILE A 123 -7.77 4.87 -12.58
C ILE A 123 -8.00 4.67 -14.07
N PRO A 124 -8.63 3.55 -14.50
CA PRO A 124 -8.94 3.32 -15.91
C PRO A 124 -9.78 4.46 -16.50
N GLY A 125 -9.43 4.89 -17.71
CA GLY A 125 -10.10 6.01 -18.39
C GLY A 125 -9.58 7.40 -18.02
N ILE A 126 -8.82 7.54 -16.93
CA ILE A 126 -8.19 8.81 -16.55
C ILE A 126 -6.75 8.83 -17.04
N ARG A 127 -6.41 9.77 -17.90
CA ARG A 127 -5.04 9.95 -18.40
C ARG A 127 -4.20 10.66 -17.36
N SER A 128 -3.26 9.92 -16.76
CA SER A 128 -2.27 10.45 -15.82
C SER A 128 -0.90 9.91 -16.15
N ILE A 129 0.12 10.75 -16.04
CA ILE A 129 1.53 10.37 -16.23
C ILE A 129 2.04 9.60 -15.00
N SER A 130 1.45 9.86 -13.83
CA SER A 130 1.87 9.28 -12.55
C SER A 130 0.76 8.43 -11.95
N ALA A 131 1.14 7.44 -11.14
CA ALA A 131 0.19 6.72 -10.31
C ALA A 131 -0.47 7.66 -9.31
N PHE A 132 -1.72 7.35 -8.97
CA PHE A 132 -2.42 8.01 -7.87
C PHE A 132 -1.97 7.41 -6.54
N GLU A 133 -1.94 8.23 -5.52
CA GLU A 133 -1.63 7.82 -4.15
C GLU A 133 -2.82 8.08 -3.23
N LEU A 134 -3.18 7.08 -2.45
CA LEU A 134 -4.15 7.22 -1.37
C LEU A 134 -3.48 6.82 -0.05
N HIS A 135 -3.30 7.79 0.83
CA HIS A 135 -2.72 7.56 2.16
C HIS A 135 -3.74 6.90 3.11
N THR A 136 -3.25 5.98 3.92
CA THR A 136 -4.03 5.35 4.97
C THR A 136 -3.16 5.03 6.19
N ASN A 137 -3.71 5.26 7.38
CA ASN A 137 -3.11 4.87 8.66
C ASN A 137 -3.91 3.72 9.30
N SER A 138 -4.86 3.16 8.58
CA SER A 138 -5.70 2.07 9.08
C SER A 138 -5.00 0.73 8.93
N PHE A 139 -4.57 0.15 10.05
CA PHE A 139 -4.05 -1.21 10.10
C PHE A 139 -5.03 -2.23 9.51
N TYR A 140 -6.31 -2.11 9.83
CA TYR A 140 -7.33 -3.03 9.32
C TYR A 140 -7.50 -2.94 7.81
N ALA A 141 -7.51 -1.72 7.26
CA ALA A 141 -7.60 -1.52 5.81
C ALA A 141 -6.39 -2.12 5.09
N MET A 142 -5.18 -1.91 5.60
CA MET A 142 -3.96 -2.46 5.02
C MET A 142 -3.91 -3.98 5.11
N ASN A 143 -4.23 -4.56 6.26
CA ASN A 143 -4.24 -6.01 6.43
C ASN A 143 -5.30 -6.69 5.55
N ALA A 144 -6.48 -6.11 5.42
CA ALA A 144 -7.50 -6.60 4.50
C ALA A 144 -7.06 -6.52 3.04
N ALA A 145 -6.36 -5.45 2.66
CA ALA A 145 -5.80 -5.30 1.32
C ALA A 145 -4.72 -6.33 1.02
N ILE A 146 -3.79 -6.58 1.94
CA ILE A 146 -2.75 -7.62 1.80
C ILE A 146 -3.39 -8.98 1.54
N ARG A 147 -4.32 -9.39 2.39
CA ARG A 147 -5.05 -10.66 2.20
C ARG A 147 -5.76 -10.74 0.85
N LYS A 148 -6.34 -9.63 0.38
CA LYS A 148 -6.97 -9.59 -0.93
C LYS A 148 -5.95 -9.73 -2.06
N PHE A 149 -4.81 -9.06 -1.99
CA PHE A 149 -3.74 -9.19 -2.97
C PHE A 149 -3.16 -10.61 -3.01
N GLU A 150 -2.93 -11.22 -1.86
CA GLU A 150 -2.46 -12.61 -1.75
C GLU A 150 -3.46 -13.58 -2.35
N THR A 151 -4.75 -13.44 -2.02
CA THR A 151 -5.82 -14.29 -2.58
C THR A 151 -5.91 -14.14 -4.09
N VAL A 152 -5.97 -12.91 -4.61
CA VAL A 152 -6.06 -12.65 -6.05
C VAL A 152 -4.79 -13.11 -6.75
N GLY A 153 -3.63 -12.85 -6.16
CA GLY A 153 -2.34 -13.33 -6.68
C GLY A 153 -2.29 -14.85 -6.77
N PHE A 154 -2.70 -15.55 -5.72
CA PHE A 154 -2.79 -17.01 -5.75
C PHE A 154 -3.68 -17.53 -6.89
N LEU A 155 -4.89 -16.98 -7.02
CA LEU A 155 -5.84 -17.37 -8.07
C LEU A 155 -5.36 -17.03 -9.48
N ARG A 156 -4.45 -16.07 -9.64
CA ARG A 156 -3.98 -15.59 -10.96
C ARG A 156 -2.51 -15.90 -11.24
N GLY A 157 -1.92 -16.88 -10.57
CA GLY A 157 -0.52 -17.25 -10.77
C GLY A 157 0.49 -16.16 -10.40
N GLY A 158 0.26 -15.47 -9.29
CA GLY A 158 1.09 -14.39 -8.76
C GLY A 158 0.74 -12.99 -9.27
N ARG A 159 -0.26 -12.83 -10.14
CA ARG A 159 -0.57 -11.55 -10.79
C ARG A 159 -1.64 -10.75 -10.05
N ILE A 160 -1.28 -9.54 -9.65
CA ILE A 160 -2.22 -8.52 -9.14
C ILE A 160 -2.25 -7.27 -10.02
N SER A 161 -1.29 -7.12 -10.94
CA SER A 161 -1.22 -5.97 -11.83
C SER A 161 -2.30 -5.98 -12.91
N GLY A 162 -2.62 -4.79 -13.39
CA GLY A 162 -3.56 -4.59 -14.50
C GLY A 162 -5.00 -4.99 -14.16
N PHE A 163 -5.71 -5.47 -15.17
CA PHE A 163 -7.09 -5.93 -15.03
C PHE A 163 -7.16 -7.39 -14.57
N LEU A 164 -8.24 -7.74 -13.89
CA LEU A 164 -8.43 -9.08 -13.30
C LEU A 164 -8.59 -10.17 -14.35
N ASP A 165 -9.19 -9.84 -15.51
CA ASP A 165 -9.53 -10.78 -16.57
C ASP A 165 -9.37 -10.16 -17.98
N ARG A 166 -9.71 -10.94 -19.01
CA ARG A 166 -9.69 -10.50 -20.40
C ARG A 166 -10.80 -9.50 -20.74
N GLN A 167 -11.86 -9.45 -19.97
CA GLN A 167 -12.96 -8.50 -20.06
C GLN A 167 -12.58 -7.14 -19.47
N ARG A 168 -11.34 -6.99 -18.99
CA ARG A 168 -10.81 -5.79 -18.37
C ARG A 168 -11.55 -5.39 -17.10
N THR A 169 -11.92 -6.37 -16.29
CA THR A 169 -12.50 -6.15 -14.96
C THR A 169 -11.44 -5.51 -14.05
N PRO A 170 -11.69 -4.32 -13.48
CA PRO A 170 -10.76 -3.66 -12.57
C PRO A 170 -10.95 -4.16 -11.15
N PHE A 171 -9.99 -3.87 -10.29
CA PHE A 171 -10.26 -3.78 -8.86
C PHE A 171 -11.13 -2.54 -8.58
N TYR A 172 -11.77 -2.53 -7.43
CA TYR A 172 -12.43 -1.32 -6.93
C TYR A 172 -11.84 -0.90 -5.60
N LEU A 173 -11.64 0.38 -5.45
CA LEU A 173 -11.31 1.01 -4.18
C LEU A 173 -12.57 1.62 -3.62
N THR A 174 -12.98 1.14 -2.43
CA THR A 174 -14.24 1.54 -1.79
C THR A 174 -13.93 2.27 -0.50
N LYS A 175 -14.61 3.39 -0.29
CA LYS A 175 -14.59 4.17 0.94
C LYS A 175 -15.86 3.88 1.73
N THR A 176 -15.70 3.31 2.92
CA THR A 176 -16.81 3.03 3.83
C THR A 176 -16.63 3.74 5.17
N LEU A 177 -17.74 4.13 5.77
CA LEU A 177 -17.76 4.58 7.16
C LEU A 177 -17.99 3.35 8.04
N MET A 178 -17.06 3.08 8.94
CA MET A 178 -17.15 2.01 9.92
C MET A 178 -17.28 2.59 11.31
N GLU A 179 -18.16 2.01 12.12
CA GLU A 179 -18.17 2.25 13.55
C GLU A 179 -17.09 1.39 14.21
N VAL A 180 -16.08 2.03 14.74
CA VAL A 180 -15.03 1.37 15.51
C VAL A 180 -15.33 1.58 17.00
N ARG A 181 -15.51 0.49 17.74
CA ARG A 181 -15.61 0.55 19.20
C ARG A 181 -14.23 0.85 19.79
N ALA A 182 -13.97 2.11 20.13
CA ALA A 182 -12.87 2.46 21.02
C ALA A 182 -13.32 2.21 22.47
N ARG A 183 -12.38 1.92 23.37
CA ARG A 183 -12.61 1.45 24.76
C ARG A 183 -13.75 2.12 25.54
N LEU A 184 -14.22 3.29 25.16
CA LEU A 184 -15.26 4.05 25.86
C LEU A 184 -16.28 4.78 24.94
N ARG A 185 -16.08 4.79 23.62
CA ARG A 185 -16.97 5.47 22.67
C ARG A 185 -16.98 4.78 21.33
N SER A 186 -18.13 4.78 20.65
CA SER A 186 -18.21 4.47 19.22
C SER A 186 -17.68 5.65 18.43
N VAL A 187 -16.66 5.43 17.59
CA VAL A 187 -16.08 6.45 16.73
C VAL A 187 -16.31 6.06 15.27
N ARG A 188 -16.85 6.98 14.48
CA ARG A 188 -16.94 6.78 13.02
C ARG A 188 -15.57 6.97 12.40
N ALA A 189 -15.03 5.92 11.82
CA ALA A 189 -13.77 5.94 11.09
C ALA A 189 -14.01 5.70 9.60
N VAL A 190 -13.26 6.40 8.76
CA VAL A 190 -13.23 6.12 7.33
C VAL A 190 -12.30 4.93 7.10
N SER A 191 -12.82 3.89 6.47
CA SER A 191 -12.03 2.74 6.02
C SER A 191 -12.02 2.69 4.50
N TYR A 192 -10.87 2.30 3.95
CA TYR A 192 -10.73 2.00 2.53
C TYR A 192 -10.60 0.49 2.36
N ALA A 193 -11.32 -0.07 1.41
CA ALA A 193 -11.26 -1.48 1.07
C ALA A 193 -10.91 -1.67 -0.41
N ILE A 194 -10.14 -2.71 -0.71
CA ILE A 194 -9.91 -3.17 -2.08
C ILE A 194 -10.86 -4.33 -2.34
N GLU A 195 -11.69 -4.18 -3.34
CA GLU A 195 -12.63 -5.19 -3.81
C GLU A 195 -12.12 -5.78 -5.13
N ALA A 196 -12.11 -7.10 -5.22
CA ALA A 196 -11.97 -7.83 -6.46
C ALA A 196 -13.34 -8.45 -6.76
N PRO A 197 -14.05 -8.02 -7.82
CA PRO A 197 -15.30 -8.65 -8.23
C PRO A 197 -15.07 -10.15 -8.50
N PRO A 198 -16.10 -10.99 -8.31
CA PRO A 198 -16.00 -12.38 -8.71
C PRO A 198 -15.68 -12.43 -10.19
N VAL A 199 -14.60 -13.11 -10.53
CA VAL A 199 -14.26 -13.43 -11.91
C VAL A 199 -14.97 -14.75 -12.20
N ASP A 200 -15.63 -14.84 -13.34
CA ASP A 200 -16.35 -16.04 -13.77
C ASP A 200 -15.50 -17.31 -13.55
N GLU A 201 -15.85 -18.08 -12.50
CA GLU A 201 -15.10 -19.27 -12.11
C GLU A 201 -15.23 -20.40 -13.13
N GLU A 202 -16.30 -20.43 -13.91
CA GLU A 202 -16.54 -21.49 -14.88
C GLU A 202 -15.47 -21.60 -15.99
N ARG A 203 -14.66 -20.57 -16.22
CA ARG A 203 -13.59 -20.58 -17.22
C ARG A 203 -12.18 -20.84 -16.68
N ARG A 204 -11.98 -20.89 -15.38
CA ARG A 204 -10.64 -21.06 -14.78
C ARG A 204 -10.20 -22.51 -14.64
N PHE A 205 -11.13 -23.46 -14.62
CA PHE A 205 -10.85 -24.88 -14.44
C PHE A 205 -10.97 -25.71 -15.71
N LEU A 206 -11.01 -25.09 -16.89
CA LEU A 206 -10.78 -25.86 -18.10
C LEU A 206 -9.28 -26.22 -18.12
N PRO A 207 -8.93 -27.50 -17.98
CA PRO A 207 -7.55 -27.91 -18.14
C PRO A 207 -7.13 -27.49 -19.54
N HIS A 208 -5.99 -26.83 -19.63
CA HIS A 208 -5.35 -26.68 -20.92
C HIS A 208 -5.19 -28.09 -21.44
N SER A 209 -5.81 -28.39 -22.59
CA SER A 209 -5.63 -29.61 -23.35
C SER A 209 -4.20 -29.66 -23.90
N GLY A 210 -3.25 -29.82 -23.00
CA GLY A 210 -1.87 -30.16 -23.25
C GLY A 210 -1.70 -31.57 -22.72
N THR A 211 -1.79 -32.53 -23.63
CA THR A 211 -1.46 -33.94 -23.44
C THR A 211 -0.17 -34.12 -22.69
N ALA A 212 -0.24 -34.32 -21.38
CA ALA A 212 0.80 -34.99 -20.62
C ALA A 212 0.49 -36.49 -20.68
N ALA A 213 1.06 -37.15 -21.66
CA ALA A 213 1.14 -38.60 -21.67
C ALA A 213 2.02 -39.04 -20.51
N TRP A 214 1.39 -39.57 -19.47
CA TRP A 214 2.07 -40.36 -18.45
C TRP A 214 2.45 -41.69 -19.08
N VAL A 215 3.72 -41.86 -19.39
CA VAL A 215 4.27 -43.17 -19.74
C VAL A 215 4.43 -43.94 -18.44
N ASN A 216 3.50 -44.86 -18.23
CA ASN A 216 3.69 -45.93 -17.27
C ASN A 216 4.83 -46.85 -17.80
N SER A 217 5.96 -46.83 -17.11
CA SER A 217 6.95 -47.91 -17.20
C SER A 217 6.71 -48.86 -16.03
N GLU A 218 5.85 -49.86 -16.26
CA GLU A 218 5.87 -51.06 -15.46
C GLU A 218 6.99 -51.97 -15.96
N ALA A 219 7.83 -52.34 -15.05
CA ALA A 219 8.50 -53.58 -14.73
C ALA A 219 8.82 -54.59 -15.86
N THR A 220 10.05 -54.95 -15.94
CA THR A 220 10.50 -56.36 -15.75
C THR A 220 11.91 -56.37 -15.19
#